data_f91b4d5e7bed78ee289bfdf3ed999726
#
_entry.id   f91b4d5e7bed78ee289bfdf3ed999726
#
_cell.length_a   1.000
_cell.length_b   1.000
_cell.length_c   1.000
_cell.angle_alpha   90.00
_cell.angle_beta   90.00
_cell.angle_gamma   90.00
#
_symmetry.space_group_name_H-M   'P 1'
#
loop_
_entity.id
_entity.type
_entity.pdbx_description
1 polymer ?
#
loop_
_entity_poly.entity_id
_entity_poly.type
_entity_poly.pdbx_seq_one_letter_code
_entity_poly.pdbx_strand_id
1 'polypeptide(L)'
;MDEFQRLKNLIPYDLNCLISISSDTKKSTNLIHTSKINDGKFEIVINSKQWTKLEPNQRDLMFWHEIYKIKSNKISNYRWEKIVIAICVSSSLMEVLSHNVFSLSVILLVTALVTYRLYQGQTGEQAILIDTTADQGAVRLATDFGYSFWDACNSLRDALKFLAKNTSNKSITTRYIVRLQVLKVFAFKQEQRELSLV
;
A
#
# COMPACT_ATOMS: atom_id res chain seq x y z
N MET A 1 2.21 -26.58 7.61
CA MET A 1 1.27 -25.49 8.01
C MET A 1 0.96 -24.67 6.77
N ASP A 2 -0.30 -24.45 6.46
CA ASP A 2 -0.67 -23.61 5.30
C ASP A 2 -0.19 -22.17 5.52
N GLU A 3 0.39 -21.55 4.51
CA GLU A 3 0.93 -20.18 4.57
C GLU A 3 -0.14 -19.18 5.02
N PHE A 4 -1.38 -19.35 4.55
CA PHE A 4 -2.47 -18.47 4.95
C PHE A 4 -2.82 -18.60 6.45
N GLN A 5 -2.75 -19.82 6.98
CA GLN A 5 -2.96 -20.04 8.41
C GLN A 5 -1.83 -19.42 9.23
N ARG A 6 -0.59 -19.49 8.73
CA ARG A 6 0.56 -18.83 9.35
C ARG A 6 0.38 -17.32 9.40
N LEU A 7 -0.01 -16.70 8.28
CA LEU A 7 -0.26 -15.26 8.19
C LEU A 7 -1.44 -14.81 9.07
N LYS A 8 -2.48 -15.61 9.19
CA LYS A 8 -3.59 -15.31 10.12
C LYS A 8 -3.12 -15.17 11.56
N ASN A 9 -2.16 -15.99 11.99
CA ASN A 9 -1.60 -15.93 13.34
C ASN A 9 -0.74 -14.67 13.57
N LEU A 10 -0.33 -13.96 12.50
CA LEU A 10 0.40 -12.69 12.56
C LEU A 10 -0.53 -11.48 12.63
N ILE A 11 -1.84 -11.66 12.51
CA ILE A 11 -2.80 -10.56 12.61
C ILE A 11 -2.98 -10.21 14.10
N PRO A 12 -2.81 -8.95 14.51
CA PRO A 12 -3.16 -8.50 15.84
C PRO A 12 -4.62 -8.84 16.19
N TYR A 13 -4.86 -9.22 17.44
CA TYR A 13 -6.15 -9.72 17.89
C TYR A 13 -7.31 -8.74 17.59
N ASP A 14 -7.07 -7.45 17.74
CA ASP A 14 -8.02 -6.36 17.48
C ASP A 14 -8.47 -6.26 16.01
N LEU A 15 -7.69 -6.79 15.09
CA LEU A 15 -7.95 -6.74 13.64
C LEU A 15 -8.39 -8.08 13.04
N ASN A 16 -8.30 -9.17 13.79
CA ASN A 16 -8.49 -10.52 13.25
C ASN A 16 -9.88 -10.77 12.64
N CYS A 17 -10.94 -10.17 13.21
CA CYS A 17 -12.30 -10.27 12.67
C CYS A 17 -12.56 -9.35 11.46
N LEU A 18 -11.66 -8.39 11.18
CA LEU A 18 -11.83 -7.38 10.14
C LEU A 18 -11.07 -7.74 8.87
N ILE A 19 -10.11 -8.66 8.93
CA ILE A 19 -9.18 -8.96 7.84
C ILE A 19 -9.42 -10.36 7.28
N SER A 20 -9.64 -10.43 5.97
CA SER A 20 -9.60 -11.65 5.18
C SER A 20 -8.34 -11.68 4.31
N ILE A 21 -7.79 -12.87 4.09
CA ILE A 21 -6.62 -13.07 3.25
C ILE A 21 -7.06 -13.91 2.05
N SER A 22 -6.74 -13.45 0.85
CA SER A 22 -6.99 -14.18 -0.39
C SER A 22 -5.74 -14.23 -1.28
N SER A 23 -5.75 -15.13 -2.22
CA SER A 23 -4.69 -15.32 -3.20
C SER A 23 -5.15 -14.86 -4.57
N ASP A 24 -4.39 -13.99 -5.21
CA ASP A 24 -4.61 -13.64 -6.61
C ASP A 24 -3.69 -14.50 -7.50
N THR A 25 -4.30 -15.27 -8.38
CA THR A 25 -3.62 -16.03 -9.43
C THR A 25 -3.51 -15.24 -10.73
N LYS A 26 -4.23 -14.11 -10.85
CA LYS A 26 -4.18 -13.23 -12.00
C LYS A 26 -2.85 -12.46 -12.02
N LYS A 27 -2.46 -11.93 -13.17
CA LYS A 27 -1.22 -11.18 -13.38
C LYS A 27 -1.24 -9.79 -12.67
N SER A 28 -1.54 -9.76 -11.38
CA SER A 28 -1.37 -8.54 -10.59
C SER A 28 0.11 -8.18 -10.55
N THR A 29 0.43 -6.92 -10.84
CA THR A 29 1.79 -6.39 -10.77
C THR A 29 2.26 -6.19 -9.33
N ASN A 30 1.34 -6.14 -8.39
CA ASN A 30 1.64 -5.93 -6.98
C ASN A 30 1.85 -7.26 -6.26
N LEU A 31 2.88 -7.32 -5.41
CA LEU A 31 3.17 -8.47 -4.56
C LEU A 31 2.02 -8.75 -3.58
N ILE A 32 1.55 -7.70 -2.94
CA ILE A 32 0.50 -7.70 -1.93
C ILE A 32 -0.22 -6.35 -2.01
N HIS A 33 -1.51 -6.36 -1.78
CA HIS A 33 -2.29 -5.12 -1.65
C HIS A 33 -3.51 -5.35 -0.77
N THR A 34 -3.95 -4.28 -0.13
CA THR A 34 -5.15 -4.28 0.70
C THR A 34 -6.27 -3.52 0.02
N SER A 35 -7.45 -4.10 0.02
CA SER A 35 -8.70 -3.48 -0.42
C SER A 35 -9.70 -3.43 0.72
N LYS A 36 -10.49 -2.36 0.77
CA LYS A 36 -11.65 -2.27 1.67
C LYS A 36 -12.85 -2.89 0.96
N ILE A 37 -13.47 -3.91 1.58
CA ILE A 37 -14.63 -4.58 1.01
C ILE A 37 -15.90 -3.75 1.33
N ASN A 38 -16.48 -3.94 2.50
CA ASN A 38 -17.65 -3.23 3.00
C ASN A 38 -17.58 -3.20 4.53
N ASP A 39 -18.32 -2.28 5.18
CA ASP A 39 -18.54 -2.24 6.63
C ASP A 39 -17.29 -2.35 7.51
N GLY A 40 -16.19 -1.75 7.06
CA GLY A 40 -14.94 -1.74 7.80
C GLY A 40 -14.11 -3.01 7.65
N LYS A 41 -14.54 -3.99 6.82
CA LYS A 41 -13.76 -5.19 6.51
C LYS A 41 -12.73 -4.94 5.41
N PHE A 42 -11.60 -5.58 5.54
CA PHE A 42 -10.47 -5.46 4.63
C PHE A 42 -10.10 -6.83 4.05
N GLU A 43 -9.65 -6.84 2.82
CA GLU A 43 -9.10 -8.01 2.17
C GLU A 43 -7.64 -7.73 1.80
N ILE A 44 -6.75 -8.60 2.25
CA ILE A 44 -5.35 -8.60 1.85
C ILE A 44 -5.20 -9.64 0.75
N VAL A 45 -4.88 -9.16 -0.45
CA VAL A 45 -4.72 -10.00 -1.63
C VAL A 45 -3.23 -10.21 -1.89
N ILE A 46 -2.80 -11.47 -1.98
CA ILE A 46 -1.40 -11.86 -2.13
C ILE A 46 -1.19 -12.50 -3.51
N ASN A 47 -0.20 -12.00 -4.25
CA ASN A 47 0.25 -12.65 -5.48
C ASN A 47 1.15 -13.84 -5.15
N SER A 48 0.57 -15.05 -5.13
CA SER A 48 1.27 -16.27 -4.71
C SER A 48 2.55 -16.53 -5.50
N LYS A 49 2.60 -16.22 -6.80
CA LYS A 49 3.76 -16.43 -7.66
C LYS A 49 4.97 -15.57 -7.29
N GLN A 50 4.72 -14.34 -6.84
CA GLN A 50 5.80 -13.45 -6.39
C GLN A 50 6.11 -13.67 -4.91
N TRP A 51 5.09 -13.99 -4.12
CA TRP A 51 5.18 -14.22 -2.69
C TRP A 51 6.13 -15.34 -2.33
N THR A 52 6.07 -16.47 -3.05
CA THR A 52 6.94 -17.62 -2.82
C THR A 52 8.42 -17.37 -3.09
N LYS A 53 8.76 -16.29 -3.79
CA LYS A 53 10.14 -15.88 -4.07
C LYS A 53 10.80 -15.12 -2.90
N LEU A 54 10.01 -14.66 -1.95
CA LEU A 54 10.50 -14.01 -0.74
C LEU A 54 10.78 -15.03 0.34
N GLU A 55 11.73 -14.72 1.20
CA GLU A 55 11.99 -15.47 2.43
C GLU A 55 10.86 -15.29 3.46
N PRO A 56 10.65 -16.21 4.40
CA PRO A 56 9.58 -16.11 5.39
C PRO A 56 9.58 -14.79 6.15
N ASN A 57 10.73 -14.33 6.64
CA ASN A 57 10.84 -13.05 7.37
C ASN A 57 10.48 -11.86 6.49
N GLN A 58 10.87 -11.87 5.21
CA GLN A 58 10.51 -10.82 4.25
C GLN A 58 9.00 -10.79 4.00
N ARG A 59 8.35 -11.96 3.92
CA ARG A 59 6.89 -12.07 3.78
C ARG A 59 6.18 -11.49 4.99
N ASP A 60 6.65 -11.79 6.18
CA ASP A 60 6.07 -11.27 7.42
C ASP A 60 6.13 -9.75 7.47
N LEU A 61 7.27 -9.14 7.14
CA LEU A 61 7.40 -7.69 7.11
C LEU A 61 6.49 -7.03 6.05
N MET A 62 6.39 -7.63 4.87
CA MET A 62 5.48 -7.14 3.82
C MET A 62 4.01 -7.29 4.23
N PHE A 63 3.67 -8.35 4.96
CA PHE A 63 2.34 -8.54 5.50
C PHE A 63 2.02 -7.52 6.59
N TRP A 64 2.92 -7.30 7.56
CA TRP A 64 2.74 -6.27 8.60
C TRP A 64 2.72 -4.85 8.04
N HIS A 65 3.38 -4.59 6.93
CA HIS A 65 3.23 -3.32 6.22
C HIS A 65 1.77 -3.06 5.82
N GLU A 66 1.08 -4.04 5.25
CA GLU A 66 -0.34 -3.91 4.91
C GLU A 66 -1.23 -3.85 6.17
N ILE A 67 -0.95 -4.66 7.20
CA ILE A 67 -1.64 -4.58 8.49
C ILE A 67 -1.53 -3.17 9.09
N TYR A 68 -0.35 -2.56 9.05
CA TYR A 68 -0.17 -1.20 9.59
C TYR A 68 -0.95 -0.16 8.80
N LYS A 69 -1.07 -0.30 7.49
CA LYS A 69 -1.95 0.57 6.68
C LYS A 69 -3.41 0.49 7.14
N ILE A 70 -3.89 -0.72 7.43
CA ILE A 70 -5.25 -0.94 7.98
C ILE A 70 -5.37 -0.25 9.32
N LYS A 71 -4.46 -0.54 10.26
CA LYS A 71 -4.45 0.01 11.61
C LYS A 71 -4.39 1.54 11.64
N SER A 72 -3.63 2.13 10.74
CA SER A 72 -3.50 3.60 10.63
C SER A 72 -4.65 4.26 9.88
N ASN A 73 -5.65 3.50 9.43
CA ASN A 73 -6.80 3.95 8.61
C ASN A 73 -6.37 4.74 7.35
N LYS A 74 -5.16 4.47 6.85
CA LYS A 74 -4.56 5.15 5.68
C LYS A 74 -4.89 4.48 4.36
N ILE A 75 -5.81 3.51 4.36
CA ILE A 75 -6.29 2.89 3.13
C ILE A 75 -7.24 3.86 2.45
N SER A 76 -6.75 4.50 1.40
CA SER A 76 -7.55 5.42 0.61
C SER A 76 -8.65 4.66 -0.13
N ASN A 77 -9.87 5.04 0.12
CA ASN A 77 -11.02 4.50 -0.59
C ASN A 77 -11.36 5.43 -1.77
N TYR A 78 -10.72 5.19 -2.92
CA TYR A 78 -10.97 5.93 -4.18
C TYR A 78 -12.32 5.60 -4.83
N ARG A 79 -13.26 5.02 -4.08
CA ARG A 79 -14.55 4.60 -4.62
C ARG A 79 -15.39 5.81 -5.03
N TRP A 80 -15.31 6.89 -4.26
CA TRP A 80 -16.01 8.14 -4.55
C TRP A 80 -15.52 8.80 -5.82
N GLU A 81 -14.21 8.90 -5.99
CA GLU A 81 -13.60 9.51 -7.17
C GLU A 81 -13.95 8.75 -8.45
N LYS A 82 -14.00 7.42 -8.40
CA LYS A 82 -14.46 6.59 -9.52
C LYS A 82 -15.92 6.84 -9.87
N ILE A 83 -16.78 7.00 -8.86
CA ILE A 83 -18.20 7.32 -9.06
C ILE A 83 -18.33 8.71 -9.69
N VAL A 84 -17.60 9.71 -9.18
CA VAL A 84 -17.62 11.08 -9.74
C VAL A 84 -17.16 11.07 -11.19
N ILE A 85 -16.08 10.35 -11.54
CA ILE A 85 -15.63 10.23 -12.93
C ILE A 85 -16.73 9.58 -13.81
N ALA A 86 -17.36 8.51 -13.35
CA ALA A 86 -18.43 7.86 -14.10
C ALA A 86 -19.63 8.80 -14.35
N ILE A 87 -20.02 9.58 -13.33
CA ILE A 87 -21.08 10.60 -13.46
C ILE A 87 -20.64 11.69 -14.44
N CYS A 88 -19.42 12.22 -14.33
CA CYS A 88 -18.91 13.25 -15.23
C CYS A 88 -18.85 12.77 -16.69
N VAL A 89 -18.41 11.53 -16.93
CA VAL A 89 -18.38 10.95 -18.29
C VAL A 89 -19.78 10.79 -18.86
N SER A 90 -20.73 10.28 -18.09
CA SER A 90 -22.13 10.15 -18.54
C SER A 90 -22.79 11.49 -18.78
N SER A 91 -22.55 12.49 -17.93
CA SER A 91 -23.06 13.85 -18.11
C SER A 91 -22.46 14.53 -19.35
N SER A 92 -21.16 14.33 -19.61
CA SER A 92 -20.50 14.87 -20.82
C SER A 92 -21.16 14.38 -22.11
N LEU A 93 -21.58 13.11 -22.16
CA LEU A 93 -22.28 12.55 -23.32
C LEU A 93 -23.63 13.24 -23.56
N MET A 94 -24.37 13.53 -22.49
CA MET A 94 -25.65 14.25 -22.58
C MET A 94 -25.47 15.70 -23.05
N GLU A 95 -24.46 16.40 -22.55
CA GLU A 95 -24.17 17.79 -22.91
C GLU A 95 -23.67 17.95 -24.35
N VAL A 96 -22.94 16.97 -24.88
CA VAL A 96 -22.58 16.94 -26.31
C VAL A 96 -23.85 16.90 -27.18
N LEU A 97 -24.85 16.14 -26.77
CA LEU A 97 -26.14 16.04 -27.48
C LEU A 97 -26.98 17.32 -27.39
N SER A 98 -26.87 18.07 -26.29
CA SER A 98 -27.60 19.33 -26.06
C SER A 98 -26.92 20.57 -26.63
N HIS A 99 -25.71 20.44 -27.20
CA HIS A 99 -24.88 21.54 -27.72
C HIS A 99 -24.58 22.66 -26.72
N ASN A 100 -24.59 22.36 -25.41
CA ASN A 100 -24.31 23.35 -24.37
C ASN A 100 -22.80 23.38 -24.05
N VAL A 101 -22.05 24.23 -24.75
CA VAL A 101 -20.59 24.33 -24.67
C VAL A 101 -20.11 24.77 -23.28
N PHE A 102 -20.86 25.63 -22.58
CA PHE A 102 -20.47 26.10 -21.25
C PHE A 102 -20.51 24.98 -20.21
N SER A 103 -21.60 24.25 -20.15
CA SER A 103 -21.80 23.12 -19.26
C SER A 103 -20.77 21.99 -19.52
N LEU A 104 -20.51 21.70 -20.78
CA LEU A 104 -19.48 20.74 -21.20
C LEU A 104 -18.08 21.13 -20.69
N SER A 105 -17.74 22.43 -20.78
CA SER A 105 -16.43 22.93 -20.30
C SER A 105 -16.26 22.75 -18.80
N VAL A 106 -17.29 23.01 -18.00
CA VAL A 106 -17.28 22.83 -16.55
C VAL A 106 -17.12 21.34 -16.19
N ILE A 107 -17.85 20.43 -16.87
CA ILE A 107 -17.76 18.98 -16.62
C ILE A 107 -16.35 18.47 -16.94
N LEU A 108 -15.76 18.88 -18.05
CA LEU A 108 -14.39 18.51 -18.43
C LEU A 108 -13.37 18.98 -17.40
N LEU A 109 -13.50 20.19 -16.89
CA LEU A 109 -12.62 20.74 -15.86
C LEU A 109 -12.71 19.93 -14.56
N VAL A 110 -13.92 19.62 -14.10
CA VAL A 110 -14.15 18.79 -12.90
C VAL A 110 -13.56 17.41 -13.11
N THR A 111 -13.78 16.78 -14.26
CA THR A 111 -13.21 15.46 -14.60
C THR A 111 -11.69 15.48 -14.57
N ALA A 112 -11.07 16.50 -15.16
CA ALA A 112 -9.61 16.68 -15.15
C ALA A 112 -9.06 16.84 -13.74
N LEU A 113 -9.69 17.64 -12.88
CA LEU A 113 -9.30 17.84 -11.47
C LEU A 113 -9.41 16.55 -10.66
N VAL A 114 -10.51 15.81 -10.80
CA VAL A 114 -10.70 14.55 -10.08
C VAL A 114 -9.72 13.49 -10.56
N THR A 115 -9.50 13.38 -11.86
CA THR A 115 -8.51 12.46 -12.44
C THR A 115 -7.08 12.81 -11.98
N TYR A 116 -6.73 14.08 -11.97
CA TYR A 116 -5.45 14.56 -11.46
C TYR A 116 -5.25 14.20 -9.97
N ARG A 117 -6.29 14.39 -9.16
CA ARG A 117 -6.27 14.04 -7.74
C ARG A 117 -6.12 12.53 -7.50
N LEU A 118 -6.79 11.70 -8.30
CA LEU A 118 -6.60 10.25 -8.28
C LEU A 118 -5.18 9.85 -8.65
N TYR A 119 -4.64 10.45 -9.70
CA TYR A 119 -3.27 10.20 -10.14
C TYR A 119 -2.26 10.58 -9.04
N GLN A 120 -2.38 11.75 -8.45
CA GLN A 120 -1.53 12.17 -7.33
C GLN A 120 -1.66 11.23 -6.11
N GLY A 121 -2.88 10.82 -5.77
CA GLY A 121 -3.12 9.91 -4.65
C GLY A 121 -2.47 8.53 -4.83
N GLN A 122 -2.34 8.05 -6.06
CA GLN A 122 -1.74 6.75 -6.36
C GLN A 122 -0.22 6.78 -6.55
N THR A 123 0.34 7.87 -7.04
CA THR A 123 1.74 7.96 -7.45
C THR A 123 2.51 9.09 -6.78
N GLY A 124 1.84 9.97 -6.07
CA GLY A 124 2.40 11.18 -5.50
C GLY A 124 3.05 11.00 -4.13
N GLU A 125 3.51 12.11 -3.57
CA GLU A 125 4.20 12.19 -2.28
C GLU A 125 3.40 11.59 -1.13
N GLN A 126 2.07 11.72 -1.15
CA GLN A 126 1.20 11.14 -0.12
C GLN A 126 1.27 9.61 -0.10
N ALA A 127 1.30 8.96 -1.27
CA ALA A 127 1.42 7.52 -1.34
C ALA A 127 2.76 7.03 -0.79
N ILE A 128 3.84 7.76 -1.09
CA ILE A 128 5.18 7.48 -0.55
C ILE A 128 5.20 7.68 0.97
N LEU A 129 4.59 8.75 1.48
CA LEU A 129 4.50 9.01 2.91
C LEU A 129 3.71 7.91 3.65
N ILE A 130 2.60 7.45 3.07
CA ILE A 130 1.81 6.34 3.62
C ILE A 130 2.65 5.07 3.70
N ASP A 131 3.34 4.71 2.60
CA ASP A 131 4.16 3.51 2.56
C ASP A 131 5.36 3.59 3.52
N THR A 132 6.08 4.71 3.56
CA THR A 132 7.22 4.86 4.46
C THR A 132 6.81 4.84 5.94
N THR A 133 5.66 5.39 6.27
CA THR A 133 5.08 5.29 7.62
C THR A 133 4.68 3.84 7.93
N ALA A 134 4.12 3.12 6.94
CA ALA A 134 3.75 1.72 7.09
C ALA A 134 4.98 0.81 7.23
N ASP A 135 6.07 1.11 6.55
CA ASP A 135 7.35 0.40 6.72
C ASP A 135 7.88 0.50 8.16
N GLN A 136 7.90 1.73 8.70
CA GLN A 136 8.31 1.93 10.09
C GLN A 136 7.37 1.24 11.09
N GLY A 137 6.06 1.26 10.79
CA GLY A 137 5.06 0.57 11.58
C GLY A 137 5.18 -0.95 11.51
N ALA A 138 5.51 -1.51 10.33
CA ALA A 138 5.77 -2.93 10.15
C ALA A 138 6.96 -3.41 10.98
N VAL A 139 8.06 -2.64 10.99
CA VAL A 139 9.23 -2.95 11.82
C VAL A 139 8.86 -2.95 13.32
N ARG A 140 8.06 -1.99 13.78
CA ARG A 140 7.60 -1.94 15.18
C ARG A 140 6.70 -3.14 15.51
N LEU A 141 5.74 -3.46 14.65
CA LEU A 141 4.90 -4.64 14.83
C LEU A 141 5.75 -5.92 14.87
N ALA A 142 6.75 -6.05 14.00
CA ALA A 142 7.66 -7.19 14.03
C ALA A 142 8.39 -7.32 15.38
N THR A 143 8.82 -6.21 15.99
CA THR A 143 9.44 -6.26 17.33
C THR A 143 8.47 -6.71 18.41
N ASP A 144 7.18 -6.34 18.32
CA ASP A 144 6.13 -6.82 19.22
C ASP A 144 5.92 -8.34 19.11
N PHE A 145 6.20 -8.91 17.92
CA PHE A 145 6.17 -10.35 17.64
C PHE A 145 7.51 -11.08 17.87
N GLY A 146 8.49 -10.41 18.50
CA GLY A 146 9.75 -11.02 18.92
C GLY A 146 10.90 -10.96 17.92
N TYR A 147 10.75 -10.24 16.81
CA TYR A 147 11.88 -9.95 15.91
C TYR A 147 12.83 -8.95 16.55
N SER A 148 14.13 -9.09 16.31
CA SER A 148 15.02 -7.99 16.62
C SER A 148 14.75 -6.82 15.67
N PHE A 149 14.93 -5.59 16.16
CA PHE A 149 14.74 -4.39 15.34
C PHE A 149 15.60 -4.43 14.06
N TRP A 150 16.83 -4.87 14.19
CA TRP A 150 17.79 -4.92 13.07
C TRP A 150 17.43 -6.01 12.06
N ASP A 151 16.98 -7.19 12.50
CA ASP A 151 16.54 -8.26 11.62
C ASP A 151 15.27 -7.86 10.86
N ALA A 152 14.34 -7.18 11.53
CA ALA A 152 13.14 -6.63 10.90
C ALA A 152 13.50 -5.58 9.83
N CYS A 153 14.37 -4.61 10.15
CA CYS A 153 14.83 -3.61 9.18
C CYS A 153 15.54 -4.24 7.98
N ASN A 154 16.43 -5.23 8.22
CA ASN A 154 17.17 -5.91 7.16
C ASN A 154 16.23 -6.73 6.26
N SER A 155 15.33 -7.51 6.84
CA SER A 155 14.35 -8.31 6.08
C SER A 155 13.45 -7.44 5.22
N LEU A 156 12.95 -6.32 5.75
CA LEU A 156 12.15 -5.38 4.97
C LEU A 156 12.96 -4.71 3.87
N ARG A 157 14.19 -4.29 4.16
CA ARG A 157 15.11 -3.72 3.17
C ARG A 157 15.36 -4.67 2.00
N ASP A 158 15.60 -5.93 2.29
CA ASP A 158 15.91 -6.91 1.25
C ASP A 158 14.65 -7.28 0.44
N ALA A 159 13.46 -7.33 1.06
CA ALA A 159 12.19 -7.42 0.33
C ALA A 159 11.99 -6.23 -0.63
N LEU A 160 12.22 -4.99 -0.17
CA LEU A 160 12.09 -3.81 -1.02
C LEU A 160 13.10 -3.78 -2.17
N LYS A 161 14.35 -4.22 -1.94
CA LYS A 161 15.36 -4.37 -3.02
C LYS A 161 14.92 -5.38 -4.06
N PHE A 162 14.40 -6.54 -3.60
CA PHE A 162 13.89 -7.58 -4.50
C PHE A 162 12.76 -7.03 -5.36
N LEU A 163 11.80 -6.28 -4.79
CA LEU A 163 10.70 -5.68 -5.52
C LEU A 163 11.17 -4.60 -6.50
N ALA A 164 12.10 -3.73 -6.09
CA ALA A 164 12.68 -2.70 -6.96
C ALA A 164 13.38 -3.32 -8.19
N LYS A 165 14.08 -4.45 -8.01
CA LYS A 165 14.77 -5.16 -9.09
C LYS A 165 13.81 -5.87 -10.06
N ASN A 166 12.68 -6.35 -9.56
CA ASN A 166 11.74 -7.17 -10.34
C ASN A 166 10.58 -6.38 -10.96
N THR A 167 10.51 -5.07 -10.77
CA THR A 167 9.50 -4.22 -11.40
C THR A 167 10.08 -3.51 -12.63
N SER A 168 9.34 -3.51 -13.73
CA SER A 168 9.69 -2.79 -14.96
C SER A 168 9.17 -1.35 -14.98
N ASN A 169 8.28 -0.99 -14.05
CA ASN A 169 7.69 0.34 -13.98
C ASN A 169 8.60 1.30 -13.23
N LYS A 170 9.15 2.30 -13.95
CA LYS A 170 10.09 3.30 -13.41
C LYS A 170 9.52 4.07 -12.20
N SER A 171 8.24 4.44 -12.23
CA SER A 171 7.59 5.16 -11.12
C SER A 171 7.55 4.30 -9.85
N ILE A 172 7.19 3.01 -9.99
CA ILE A 172 7.15 2.05 -8.87
C ILE A 172 8.57 1.78 -8.35
N THR A 173 9.56 1.66 -9.24
CA THR A 173 10.98 1.52 -8.84
C THR A 173 11.44 2.71 -8.00
N THR A 174 11.15 3.93 -8.43
CA THR A 174 11.48 5.16 -7.69
C THR A 174 10.84 5.14 -6.30
N ARG A 175 9.58 4.70 -6.19
CA ARG A 175 8.87 4.58 -4.90
C ARG A 175 9.58 3.62 -3.96
N TYR A 176 10.04 2.45 -4.43
CA TYR A 176 10.83 1.52 -3.61
C TYR A 176 12.18 2.10 -3.20
N ILE A 177 12.86 2.84 -4.07
CA ILE A 177 14.14 3.49 -3.73
C ILE A 177 13.95 4.52 -2.61
N VAL A 178 12.91 5.35 -2.67
CA VAL A 178 12.61 6.31 -1.61
C VAL A 178 12.30 5.62 -0.29
N ARG A 179 11.49 4.55 -0.31
CA ARG A 179 11.21 3.73 0.88
C ARG A 179 12.50 3.17 1.51
N LEU A 180 13.41 2.66 0.69
CA LEU A 180 14.73 2.17 1.14
C LEU A 180 15.56 3.26 1.82
N GLN A 181 15.57 4.48 1.26
CA GLN A 181 16.29 5.61 1.86
C GLN A 181 15.69 6.01 3.20
N VAL A 182 14.36 6.11 3.28
CA VAL A 182 13.67 6.46 4.54
C VAL A 182 13.87 5.39 5.60
N LEU A 183 13.83 4.10 5.23
CA LEU A 183 14.10 2.99 6.15
C LEU A 183 15.54 3.04 6.68
N LYS A 184 16.52 3.39 5.84
CA LYS A 184 17.91 3.58 6.28
C LYS A 184 18.04 4.72 7.31
N VAL A 185 17.39 5.85 7.06
CA VAL A 185 17.38 6.99 7.99
C VAL A 185 16.68 6.61 9.31
N PHE A 186 15.60 5.85 9.24
CA PHE A 186 14.89 5.36 10.42
C PHE A 186 15.77 4.44 11.27
N ALA A 187 16.46 3.48 10.65
CA ALA A 187 17.40 2.59 11.34
C ALA A 187 18.56 3.40 12.01
N PHE A 188 19.16 4.34 11.29
CA PHE A 188 20.21 5.19 11.82
C PHE A 188 19.76 6.02 13.03
N LYS A 189 18.56 6.61 12.99
CA LYS A 189 18.01 7.35 14.12
C LYS A 189 17.80 6.48 15.36
N GLN A 190 17.46 5.22 15.18
CA GLN A 190 17.31 4.28 16.29
C GLN A 190 18.67 3.95 16.92
N GLU A 191 19.69 3.71 16.09
CA GLU A 191 21.06 3.50 16.56
C GLU A 191 21.58 4.66 17.41
N GLN A 192 21.35 5.91 16.94
CA GLN A 192 21.75 7.10 17.69
C GLN A 192 21.02 7.21 19.05
N ARG A 193 19.77 6.80 19.11
CA ARG A 193 19.03 6.77 20.38
C ARG A 193 19.59 5.75 21.36
N GLU A 194 19.93 4.56 20.89
CA GLU A 194 20.51 3.51 21.71
C GLU A 194 21.88 3.95 22.27
N LEU A 195 22.71 4.59 21.44
CA LEU A 195 24.00 5.15 21.86
C LEU A 195 23.88 6.32 22.86
N SER A 196 22.79 7.07 22.82
CA SER A 196 22.55 8.19 23.73
C SER A 196 22.03 7.77 25.13
N LEU A 197 21.65 6.50 25.28
CA LEU A 197 21.14 5.94 26.54
C LEU A 197 22.21 5.18 27.34
N VAL A 198 23.40 5.03 26.78
CA VAL A 198 24.59 4.42 27.38
C VAL A 198 25.53 5.51 27.90
#